data_4e3811ca045eeeae3a5e228e530b9946
#
_entry.id   4e3811ca045eeeae3a5e228e530b9946
#
_cell.length_a   1.000
_cell.length_b   1.000
_cell.length_c   1.000
_cell.angle_alpha   90.00
_cell.angle_beta   90.00
_cell.angle_gamma   90.00
#
_symmetry.space_group_name_H-M   'P 1'
#
loop_
_entity.id
_entity.type
_entity.pdbx_description
1 polymer ?
#
loop_
_entity_poly.entity_id
_entity_poly.type
_entity_poly.pdbx_seq_one_letter_code
_entity_poly.pdbx_strand_id
1 'polypeptide(L)'
;MEIKNDLSDSIVAGSTGLVGSELVKELVSLGHVVTALTRRKTIPTLEQVEYKFVDYEKPSSFEHLFQNKKHVFICLGTTIKKAGSKENFRRVDIDYSFDIAKIASKFNVPNLSLVTSIGADSTSKNFYLQCKGEIENKILTLDFESVSIYQPGLLI
;
A
#
# COMPACT_ATOMS: atom_id res chain seq x y z
N MET A 1 32.14 -5.46 14.99
CA MET A 1 30.69 -5.14 15.06
C MET A 1 30.11 -5.36 13.66
N GLU A 2 29.53 -6.53 13.45
CA GLU A 2 28.83 -6.80 12.21
C GLU A 2 27.57 -5.92 12.21
N ILE A 3 27.54 -4.92 11.31
CA ILE A 3 26.30 -4.29 10.92
C ILE A 3 25.54 -5.40 10.18
N LYS A 4 24.64 -6.09 10.87
CA LYS A 4 23.62 -6.86 10.20
C LYS A 4 22.89 -5.86 9.31
N ASN A 5 23.14 -5.90 8.01
CA ASN A 5 22.21 -5.36 7.04
C ASN A 5 20.91 -6.13 7.28
N ASP A 6 20.06 -5.56 8.10
CA ASP A 6 18.71 -6.07 8.30
C ASP A 6 18.00 -5.74 6.97
N LEU A 7 18.13 -6.67 6.01
CA LEU A 7 17.45 -6.57 4.73
C LEU A 7 15.96 -6.47 5.05
N SER A 8 15.42 -5.28 4.94
CA SER A 8 14.02 -5.05 5.24
C SER A 8 13.17 -5.92 4.34
N ASP A 9 12.37 -6.76 4.94
CA ASP A 9 11.38 -7.58 4.24
C ASP A 9 10.13 -6.73 4.06
N SER A 10 9.91 -6.29 2.84
CA SER A 10 8.88 -5.32 2.49
C SER A 10 7.76 -5.98 1.68
N ILE A 11 6.52 -5.55 1.94
CA ILE A 11 5.35 -5.94 1.16
C ILE A 11 4.68 -4.69 0.59
N VAL A 12 4.39 -4.71 -0.70
CA VAL A 12 3.85 -3.57 -1.45
C VAL A 12 2.48 -3.92 -2.02
N ALA A 13 1.45 -3.24 -1.56
CA ALA A 13 0.11 -3.27 -2.14
C ALA A 13 -0.02 -2.17 -3.19
N GLY A 14 -0.60 -2.49 -4.35
CA GLY A 14 -0.65 -1.56 -5.49
C GLY A 14 0.67 -1.49 -6.27
N SER A 15 1.37 -2.61 -6.36
CA SER A 15 2.73 -2.72 -6.93
C SER A 15 2.82 -2.44 -8.44
N THR A 16 1.71 -2.42 -9.15
CA THR A 16 1.65 -2.21 -10.61
C THR A 16 1.19 -0.81 -11.00
N GLY A 17 0.83 0.02 -10.05
CA GLY A 17 0.48 1.42 -10.28
C GLY A 17 1.70 2.31 -10.53
N LEU A 18 1.46 3.59 -10.82
CA LEU A 18 2.54 4.53 -11.12
C LEU A 18 3.56 4.65 -9.98
N VAL A 19 3.08 4.90 -8.77
CA VAL A 19 3.96 5.02 -7.59
C VAL A 19 4.49 3.66 -7.15
N GLY A 20 3.61 2.66 -7.07
CA GLY A 20 3.97 1.33 -6.55
C GLY A 20 5.03 0.64 -7.40
N SER A 21 4.96 0.74 -8.72
CA SER A 21 5.95 0.11 -9.61
C SER A 21 7.33 0.75 -9.48
N GLU A 22 7.40 2.06 -9.36
CA GLU A 22 8.67 2.77 -9.14
C GLU A 22 9.23 2.48 -7.73
N LEU A 23 8.36 2.39 -6.73
CA LEU A 23 8.76 2.03 -5.37
C LEU A 23 9.39 0.63 -5.32
N VAL A 24 8.78 -0.35 -6.01
CA VAL A 24 9.33 -1.71 -6.07
C VAL A 24 10.74 -1.71 -6.64
N LYS A 25 10.97 -0.98 -7.73
CA LYS A 25 12.32 -0.84 -8.32
C LYS A 25 13.32 -0.24 -7.34
N GLU A 26 12.92 0.81 -6.64
CA GLU A 26 13.79 1.50 -5.68
C GLU A 26 14.11 0.61 -4.48
N LEU A 27 13.13 -0.09 -3.93
CA LEU A 27 13.34 -1.03 -2.82
C LEU A 27 14.32 -2.14 -3.21
N VAL A 28 14.21 -2.69 -4.41
CA VAL A 28 15.14 -3.69 -4.93
C VAL A 28 16.55 -3.10 -5.05
N SER A 29 16.67 -1.88 -5.56
CA SER A 29 17.97 -1.21 -5.72
C SER A 29 18.66 -0.96 -4.37
N LEU A 30 17.90 -0.78 -3.31
CA LEU A 30 18.36 -0.61 -1.93
C LEU A 30 18.64 -1.95 -1.21
N GLY A 31 18.43 -3.07 -1.88
CA GLY A 31 18.69 -4.40 -1.33
C GLY A 31 17.56 -4.98 -0.48
N HIS A 32 16.37 -4.40 -0.52
CA HIS A 32 15.21 -4.97 0.19
C HIS A 32 14.74 -6.27 -0.45
N VAL A 33 14.24 -7.18 0.37
CA VAL A 33 13.44 -8.32 -0.07
C VAL A 33 12.01 -7.83 -0.26
N VAL A 34 11.45 -7.98 -1.46
CA VAL A 34 10.16 -7.38 -1.82
C VAL A 34 9.14 -8.46 -2.20
N THR A 35 8.00 -8.43 -1.53
CA THR A 35 6.79 -9.14 -1.94
C THR A 35 5.83 -8.11 -2.54
N ALA A 36 5.48 -8.28 -3.81
CA ALA A 36 4.61 -7.36 -4.53
C ALA A 36 3.23 -7.98 -4.74
N LEU A 37 2.22 -7.36 -4.13
CA LEU A 37 0.82 -7.77 -4.31
C LEU A 37 0.26 -7.17 -5.59
N THR A 38 -0.41 -7.98 -6.40
CA THR A 38 -1.00 -7.53 -7.66
C THR A 38 -2.35 -8.20 -7.90
N ARG A 39 -3.25 -7.46 -8.56
CA ARG A 39 -4.51 -8.00 -9.11
C ARG A 39 -4.36 -8.48 -10.55
N ARG A 40 -3.24 -8.17 -11.17
CA ARG A 40 -2.97 -8.50 -12.58
C ARG A 40 -2.17 -9.79 -12.67
N LYS A 41 -2.64 -10.73 -13.49
CA LYS A 41 -1.96 -12.01 -13.72
C LYS A 41 -0.75 -11.86 -14.64
N THR A 42 -0.78 -10.92 -15.57
CA THR A 42 0.32 -10.65 -16.50
C THR A 42 0.88 -9.27 -16.26
N ILE A 43 2.12 -9.20 -15.81
CA ILE A 43 2.84 -7.97 -15.47
C ILE A 43 4.31 -8.10 -15.89
N PRO A 44 5.01 -6.98 -16.15
CA PRO A 44 6.46 -6.98 -16.19
C PRO A 44 7.01 -7.39 -14.81
N THR A 45 7.91 -8.36 -14.76
CA THR A 45 8.47 -8.88 -13.52
C THR A 45 9.95 -8.50 -13.37
N LEU A 46 10.34 -8.25 -12.12
CA LEU A 46 11.75 -8.14 -11.74
C LEU A 46 12.16 -9.44 -11.05
N GLU A 47 13.36 -9.94 -11.35
CA GLU A 47 13.85 -11.22 -10.87
C GLU A 47 13.93 -11.29 -9.33
N GLN A 48 14.25 -10.15 -8.69
CA GLN A 48 14.43 -10.05 -7.23
C GLN A 48 13.13 -9.86 -6.46
N VAL A 49 11.98 -9.85 -7.15
CA VAL A 49 10.67 -9.57 -6.55
C VAL A 49 9.80 -10.80 -6.59
N GLU A 50 9.20 -11.13 -5.46
CA GLU A 50 8.17 -12.16 -5.37
C GLU A 50 6.80 -11.53 -5.63
N TYR A 51 6.25 -11.78 -6.81
CA TYR A 51 4.92 -11.29 -7.17
C TYR A 51 3.86 -12.28 -6.72
N LYS A 52 2.84 -11.77 -6.01
CA LYS A 52 1.69 -12.54 -5.53
C LYS A 52 0.41 -11.97 -6.10
N PHE A 53 -0.29 -12.78 -6.88
CA PHE A 53 -1.64 -12.46 -7.33
C PHE A 53 -2.61 -12.61 -6.17
N VAL A 54 -3.35 -11.54 -5.86
CA VAL A 54 -4.29 -11.49 -4.72
C VAL A 54 -5.64 -10.92 -5.14
N ASP A 55 -6.66 -11.33 -4.42
CA ASP A 55 -8.00 -10.76 -4.51
C ASP A 55 -8.25 -9.92 -3.25
N TYR A 56 -8.26 -8.61 -3.39
CA TYR A 56 -8.48 -7.69 -2.27
C TYR A 56 -9.87 -7.81 -1.64
N GLU A 57 -10.83 -8.42 -2.34
CA GLU A 57 -12.15 -8.73 -1.76
C GLU A 57 -12.08 -9.89 -0.76
N LYS A 58 -10.99 -10.63 -0.74
CA LYS A 58 -10.79 -11.80 0.12
C LYS A 58 -9.49 -11.67 0.93
N PRO A 59 -9.43 -10.72 1.87
CA PRO A 59 -8.19 -10.44 2.61
C PRO A 59 -7.64 -11.66 3.35
N SER A 60 -8.50 -12.52 3.90
CA SER A 60 -8.06 -13.73 4.60
C SER A 60 -7.29 -14.72 3.71
N SER A 61 -7.47 -14.65 2.38
CA SER A 61 -6.79 -15.54 1.45
C SER A 61 -5.31 -15.24 1.27
N PHE A 62 -4.86 -14.03 1.62
CA PHE A 62 -3.46 -13.62 1.45
C PHE A 62 -2.83 -13.03 2.72
N GLU A 63 -3.54 -13.02 3.85
CA GLU A 63 -3.01 -12.42 5.10
C GLU A 63 -1.71 -13.05 5.56
N HIS A 64 -1.50 -14.37 5.30
CA HIS A 64 -0.28 -15.08 5.65
C HIS A 64 1.00 -14.48 5.02
N LEU A 65 0.87 -13.74 3.93
CA LEU A 65 2.00 -13.08 3.25
C LEU A 65 2.62 -11.97 4.09
N PHE A 66 1.92 -11.48 5.12
CA PHE A 66 2.38 -10.41 5.99
C PHE A 66 3.26 -10.90 7.15
N GLN A 67 3.36 -12.21 7.33
CA GLN A 67 4.17 -12.79 8.38
C GLN A 67 5.65 -12.42 8.20
N ASN A 68 6.28 -11.95 9.28
CA ASN A 68 7.70 -11.54 9.32
C ASN A 68 8.06 -10.36 8.40
N LYS A 69 7.11 -9.60 7.91
CA LYS A 69 7.37 -8.38 7.16
C LYS A 69 7.78 -7.25 8.11
N LYS A 70 8.70 -6.41 7.66
CA LYS A 70 9.21 -5.25 8.43
C LYS A 70 8.55 -3.94 8.01
N HIS A 71 8.06 -3.87 6.78
CA HIS A 71 7.46 -2.67 6.23
C HIS A 71 6.33 -3.03 5.26
N VAL A 72 5.17 -2.44 5.45
CA VAL A 72 4.07 -2.48 4.49
C VAL A 72 3.93 -1.14 3.79
N PHE A 73 3.92 -1.17 2.48
CA PHE A 73 3.69 0.00 1.63
C PHE A 73 2.32 -0.13 0.96
N ILE A 74 1.48 0.87 1.14
CA ILE A 74 0.14 0.92 0.56
C ILE A 74 0.10 2.01 -0.51
N CYS A 75 0.11 1.57 -1.76
CA CYS A 75 0.10 2.41 -2.95
C CYS A 75 -1.14 2.14 -3.80
N LEU A 76 -2.21 1.64 -3.18
CA LEU A 76 -3.49 1.40 -3.85
C LEU A 76 -4.13 2.73 -4.22
N GLY A 77 -4.74 2.77 -5.38
CA GLY A 77 -5.46 3.93 -5.84
C GLY A 77 -6.10 3.67 -7.20
N THR A 78 -7.10 4.45 -7.49
CA THR A 78 -7.78 4.43 -8.77
C THR A 78 -8.29 5.84 -9.08
N THR A 79 -8.95 6.01 -10.21
CA THR A 79 -9.68 7.23 -10.53
C THR A 79 -11.18 6.93 -10.54
N ILE A 80 -12.02 7.95 -10.38
CA ILE A 80 -13.48 7.77 -10.48
C ILE A 80 -13.86 7.19 -11.84
N LYS A 81 -13.17 7.62 -12.87
CA LYS A 81 -13.37 7.11 -14.24
C LYS A 81 -13.06 5.61 -14.35
N LYS A 82 -11.92 5.16 -13.80
CA LYS A 82 -11.53 3.74 -13.83
C LYS A 82 -12.40 2.90 -12.90
N ALA A 83 -12.76 3.44 -11.74
CA ALA A 83 -13.62 2.75 -10.78
C ALA A 83 -15.06 2.60 -11.28
N GLY A 84 -15.54 3.52 -12.09
CA GLY A 84 -16.88 3.53 -12.65
C GLY A 84 -17.94 4.12 -11.73
N SER A 85 -17.68 4.27 -10.45
CA SER A 85 -18.58 4.89 -9.48
C SER A 85 -17.82 5.39 -8.26
N LYS A 86 -18.46 6.28 -7.48
CA LYS A 86 -17.92 6.75 -6.19
C LYS A 86 -17.81 5.60 -5.18
N GLU A 87 -18.76 4.68 -5.19
CA GLU A 87 -18.76 3.52 -4.31
C GLU A 87 -17.54 2.63 -4.59
N ASN A 88 -17.27 2.28 -5.85
CA ASN A 88 -16.12 1.50 -6.22
C ASN A 88 -14.80 2.23 -5.96
N PHE A 89 -14.78 3.55 -6.13
CA PHE A 89 -13.63 4.37 -5.78
C PHE A 89 -13.30 4.24 -4.29
N ARG A 90 -14.30 4.40 -3.41
CA ARG A 90 -14.12 4.23 -1.96
C ARG A 90 -13.63 2.84 -1.60
N ARG A 91 -14.15 1.82 -2.27
CA ARG A 91 -13.74 0.43 -2.03
C ARG A 91 -12.25 0.23 -2.23
N VAL A 92 -11.69 0.75 -3.33
CA VAL A 92 -10.25 0.62 -3.61
C VAL A 92 -9.42 1.52 -2.71
N ASP A 93 -9.75 2.80 -2.63
CA ASP A 93 -8.93 3.79 -1.93
C ASP A 93 -9.02 3.69 -0.41
N ILE A 94 -10.17 3.30 0.13
CA ILE A 94 -10.39 3.25 1.58
C ILE A 94 -10.44 1.81 2.07
N ASP A 95 -11.37 1.01 1.57
CA ASP A 95 -11.63 -0.30 2.17
C ASP A 95 -10.46 -1.27 1.97
N TYR A 96 -9.94 -1.41 0.76
CA TYR A 96 -8.79 -2.27 0.51
C TYR A 96 -7.54 -1.80 1.24
N SER A 97 -7.27 -0.50 1.23
CA SER A 97 -6.12 0.07 1.94
C SER A 97 -6.21 -0.17 3.44
N PHE A 98 -7.41 0.00 4.02
CA PHE A 98 -7.62 -0.24 5.44
C PHE A 98 -7.55 -1.74 5.80
N ASP A 99 -8.07 -2.62 4.95
CA ASP A 99 -7.93 -4.06 5.15
C ASP A 99 -6.46 -4.50 5.16
N ILE A 100 -5.65 -3.99 4.23
CA ILE A 100 -4.20 -4.23 4.19
C ILE A 100 -3.54 -3.74 5.49
N ALA A 101 -3.87 -2.55 5.94
CA ALA A 101 -3.32 -1.99 7.17
C ALA A 101 -3.72 -2.80 8.41
N LYS A 102 -4.97 -3.25 8.49
CA LYS A 102 -5.43 -4.13 9.58
C LYS A 102 -4.68 -5.45 9.61
N ILE A 103 -4.45 -6.06 8.46
CA ILE A 103 -3.67 -7.29 8.35
C ILE A 103 -2.24 -7.04 8.85
N ALA A 104 -1.60 -5.98 8.37
CA ALA A 104 -0.24 -5.63 8.77
C ALA A 104 -0.13 -5.43 10.29
N SER A 105 -1.10 -4.74 10.89
CA SER A 105 -1.18 -4.56 12.33
C SER A 105 -1.36 -5.90 13.07
N LYS A 106 -2.24 -6.76 12.58
CA LYS A 106 -2.47 -8.11 13.14
C LYS A 106 -1.18 -8.95 13.16
N PHE A 107 -0.35 -8.86 12.14
CA PHE A 107 0.92 -9.57 12.04
C PHE A 107 2.11 -8.81 12.62
N ASN A 108 1.85 -7.73 13.35
CA ASN A 108 2.87 -6.91 14.02
C ASN A 108 3.95 -6.36 13.06
N VAL A 109 3.57 -6.02 11.84
CA VAL A 109 4.46 -5.30 10.93
C VAL A 109 4.76 -3.94 11.55
N PRO A 110 6.03 -3.60 11.85
CA PRO A 110 6.32 -2.41 12.65
C PRO A 110 6.11 -1.10 11.89
N ASN A 111 6.32 -1.08 10.59
CA ASN A 111 6.32 0.15 9.81
C ASN A 111 5.28 0.11 8.70
N LEU A 112 4.50 1.19 8.59
CA LEU A 112 3.54 1.38 7.50
C LEU A 112 3.82 2.68 6.77
N SER A 113 3.80 2.62 5.44
CA SER A 113 3.82 3.79 4.56
C SER A 113 2.57 3.80 3.68
N LEU A 114 1.87 4.93 3.67
CA LEU A 114 0.66 5.14 2.88
C LEU A 114 0.87 6.31 1.92
N VAL A 115 0.51 6.12 0.67
CA VAL A 115 0.49 7.19 -0.33
C VAL A 115 -0.93 7.69 -0.52
N THR A 116 -1.13 8.99 -0.33
CA THR A 116 -2.40 9.67 -0.52
C THR A 116 -2.29 10.80 -1.53
N SER A 117 -2.58 12.01 -1.15
CA SER A 117 -2.49 13.18 -2.01
C SER A 117 -2.35 14.46 -1.18
N ILE A 118 -1.66 15.43 -1.74
CA ILE A 118 -1.68 16.80 -1.19
C ILE A 118 -3.14 17.28 -1.11
N GLY A 119 -3.48 17.93 -0.01
CA GLY A 119 -4.83 18.42 0.24
C GLY A 119 -5.80 17.37 0.80
N ALA A 120 -5.33 16.15 1.11
CA ALA A 120 -6.14 15.13 1.77
C ALA A 120 -6.77 15.67 3.05
N ASP A 121 -8.10 15.64 3.13
CA ASP A 121 -8.87 16.18 4.25
C ASP A 121 -10.24 15.52 4.29
N SER A 122 -10.55 14.81 5.36
CA SER A 122 -11.84 14.11 5.53
C SER A 122 -13.06 15.04 5.56
N THR A 123 -12.85 16.33 5.80
CA THR A 123 -13.90 17.35 5.78
C THR A 123 -14.00 18.09 4.44
N SER A 124 -13.17 17.74 3.46
CA SER A 124 -13.16 18.38 2.14
C SER A 124 -14.49 18.19 1.42
N LYS A 125 -14.91 19.22 0.70
CA LYS A 125 -16.02 19.13 -0.25
C LYS A 125 -15.65 18.41 -1.54
N ASN A 126 -14.38 18.30 -1.83
CA ASN A 126 -13.85 17.51 -2.95
C ASN A 126 -13.87 16.03 -2.55
N PHE A 127 -14.64 15.23 -3.28
CA PHE A 127 -14.82 13.80 -2.96
C PHE A 127 -13.50 13.01 -2.92
N TYR A 128 -12.61 13.24 -3.88
CA TYR A 128 -11.31 12.58 -3.94
C TYR A 128 -10.47 12.89 -2.68
N LEU A 129 -10.35 14.16 -2.33
CA LEU A 129 -9.59 14.59 -1.16
C LEU A 129 -10.23 14.16 0.16
N GLN A 130 -11.55 14.12 0.21
CA GLN A 130 -12.30 13.59 1.36
C GLN A 130 -11.96 12.12 1.60
N CYS A 131 -11.96 11.30 0.56
CA CYS A 131 -11.60 9.89 0.66
C CYS A 131 -10.14 9.71 1.09
N LYS A 132 -9.23 10.51 0.56
CA LYS A 132 -7.81 10.49 0.96
C LYS A 132 -7.62 10.86 2.44
N GLY A 133 -8.34 11.85 2.92
CA GLY A 133 -8.32 12.21 4.35
C GLY A 133 -8.94 11.12 5.23
N GLU A 134 -10.01 10.48 4.78
CA GLU A 134 -10.67 9.41 5.52
C GLU A 134 -9.74 8.19 5.71
N ILE A 135 -9.03 7.77 4.67
CA ILE A 135 -8.09 6.65 4.83
C ILE A 135 -6.93 7.01 5.75
N GLU A 136 -6.40 8.23 5.67
CA GLU A 136 -5.36 8.68 6.61
C GLU A 136 -5.84 8.56 8.06
N ASN A 137 -7.04 9.04 8.35
CA ASN A 137 -7.61 8.98 9.71
C ASN A 137 -7.82 7.53 10.16
N LYS A 138 -8.29 6.65 9.30
CA LYS A 138 -8.47 5.22 9.61
C LYS A 138 -7.13 4.53 9.94
N ILE A 139 -6.11 4.78 9.15
CA ILE A 139 -4.77 4.22 9.38
C ILE A 139 -4.22 4.65 10.75
N LEU A 140 -4.41 5.91 11.14
CA LEU A 140 -3.93 6.44 12.41
C LEU A 140 -4.63 5.84 13.63
N THR A 141 -5.74 5.11 13.46
CA THR A 141 -6.38 4.36 14.56
C THR A 141 -5.71 3.03 14.85
N LEU A 142 -4.81 2.57 13.98
CA LEU A 142 -4.11 1.30 14.12
C LEU A 142 -2.78 1.47 14.85
N ASP A 143 -2.30 0.36 15.39
CA ASP A 143 -1.09 0.35 16.20
C ASP A 143 0.12 -0.08 15.36
N PHE A 144 1.00 0.88 15.06
CA PHE A 144 2.27 0.67 14.36
C PHE A 144 3.38 1.40 15.12
N GLU A 145 4.60 0.90 15.05
CA GLU A 145 5.75 1.61 15.60
C GLU A 145 6.02 2.90 14.83
N SER A 146 5.83 2.87 13.51
CA SER A 146 6.03 4.02 12.64
C SER A 146 4.99 4.04 11.52
N VAL A 147 4.36 5.19 11.32
CA VAL A 147 3.46 5.46 10.20
C VAL A 147 3.99 6.66 9.43
N SER A 148 4.18 6.49 8.13
CA SER A 148 4.56 7.56 7.21
C SER A 148 3.46 7.76 6.17
N ILE A 149 2.95 8.96 6.06
CA ILE A 149 1.94 9.32 5.06
C ILE A 149 2.57 10.26 4.05
N TYR A 150 2.59 9.84 2.80
CA TYR A 150 3.15 10.60 1.69
C TYR A 150 2.02 11.22 0.88
N GLN A 151 2.02 12.54 0.79
CA GLN A 151 1.01 13.34 0.11
C GLN A 151 1.60 14.00 -1.14
N PRO A 152 1.82 13.25 -2.23
CA PRO A 152 2.38 13.83 -3.44
C PRO A 152 1.42 14.83 -4.05
N GLY A 153 1.99 15.81 -4.77
CA GLY A 153 1.25 16.70 -5.63
C GLY A 153 0.82 16.01 -6.92
N LEU A 154 0.60 16.79 -7.97
CA LEU A 154 0.22 16.23 -9.27
C LEU A 154 1.34 15.33 -9.82
N LEU A 155 1.00 14.09 -10.08
CA LEU A 155 1.89 13.11 -10.71
C LEU A 155 1.68 13.15 -12.22
N ILE A 156 2.72 13.51 -12.93
CA ILE A 156 2.70 13.60 -14.39
C ILE A 156 3.45 12.43 -15.01
#